data_5692d058990294fc6766552371444970
#
_entry.id   5692d058990294fc6766552371444970
#
_cell.length_a   1.000
_cell.length_b   1.000
_cell.length_c   1.000
_cell.angle_alpha   90.00
_cell.angle_beta   90.00
_cell.angle_gamma   90.00
#
_symmetry.space_group_name_H-M   'P 1'
#
loop_
_entity.id
_entity.type
_entity.pdbx_description
1 polymer ?
#
loop_
_entity_poly.entity_id
_entity_poly.type
_entity_poly.pdbx_seq_one_letter_code
_entity_poly.pdbx_strand_id
1 'polypeptide(L)'
;MIRFSTLLKRATAAIMLGSLLLLAGCHMFGGGTKGVSTASMKGQFDTTIQAYKEGQFLVDGAVLSAIDTGSHFAYLKDQGKLPKTVLLTASDDSKIRKIHLQYMARLQLDYGFRVYYDNKGTLTEINPVDTKARELEDHHDRAPVSDSSQQPGSATNDNRPSSNGQ
;
A
#
# COMPACT_ATOMS: atom_id res chain seq x y z
N MET A 1 11.74 6.19 66.56
CA MET A 1 12.31 6.07 65.22
C MET A 1 11.68 4.85 64.54
N ILE A 2 10.70 5.06 63.71
CA ILE A 2 9.92 3.99 63.05
C ILE A 2 10.71 3.56 61.81
N ARG A 3 11.06 2.26 61.73
CA ARG A 3 11.88 1.70 60.67
C ARG A 3 11.06 1.58 59.37
N PHE A 4 11.20 2.54 58.48
CA PHE A 4 10.54 2.59 57.17
C PHE A 4 11.01 1.49 56.18
N SER A 5 12.08 0.74 56.52
CA SER A 5 12.68 -0.23 55.57
C SER A 5 11.94 -1.56 55.43
N THR A 6 11.04 -1.90 56.38
CA THR A 6 10.30 -3.18 56.33
C THR A 6 8.97 -3.09 55.60
N LEU A 7 8.42 -1.90 55.44
CA LEU A 7 7.17 -1.68 54.65
C LEU A 7 7.44 -1.70 53.14
N LEU A 8 8.62 -1.23 52.71
CA LEU A 8 8.96 -1.19 51.30
C LEU A 8 9.21 -2.58 50.68
N LYS A 9 9.69 -3.55 51.49
CA LYS A 9 9.95 -4.92 51.04
C LYS A 9 8.70 -5.78 50.86
N ARG A 10 7.58 -5.40 51.47
CA ARG A 10 6.31 -6.13 51.34
C ARG A 10 5.43 -5.64 50.20
N ALA A 11 5.63 -4.41 49.74
CA ALA A 11 4.87 -3.85 48.62
C ALA A 11 5.35 -4.35 47.22
N THR A 12 6.64 -4.70 47.12
CA THR A 12 7.20 -5.18 45.83
C THR A 12 6.84 -6.62 45.52
N ALA A 13 6.53 -7.47 46.49
CA ALA A 13 6.14 -8.84 46.26
C ALA A 13 4.70 -9.00 45.72
N ALA A 14 3.82 -8.07 46.04
CA ALA A 14 2.41 -8.13 45.61
C ALA A 14 2.23 -7.71 44.15
N ILE A 15 3.13 -6.84 43.61
CA ILE A 15 3.05 -6.35 42.24
C ILE A 15 3.56 -7.39 41.24
N MET A 16 4.51 -8.24 41.63
CA MET A 16 5.04 -9.29 40.74
C MET A 16 4.10 -10.48 40.55
N LEU A 17 3.18 -10.75 41.49
CA LEU A 17 2.21 -11.84 41.32
C LEU A 17 1.02 -11.45 40.42
N GLY A 18 0.69 -10.16 40.34
CA GLY A 18 -0.41 -9.67 39.51
C GLY A 18 -0.11 -9.66 38.00
N SER A 19 1.16 -9.57 37.63
CA SER A 19 1.58 -9.47 36.19
C SER A 19 1.65 -10.84 35.48
N LEU A 20 1.69 -11.94 36.22
CA LEU A 20 1.80 -13.28 35.63
C LEU A 20 0.46 -13.90 35.19
N LEU A 21 -0.66 -13.33 35.66
CA LEU A 21 -1.99 -13.85 35.30
C LEU A 21 -2.60 -13.26 34.02
N LEU A 22 -1.97 -12.26 33.42
CA LEU A 22 -2.45 -11.66 32.17
C LEU A 22 -1.88 -12.29 30.88
N LEU A 23 -0.94 -13.24 31.01
CA LEU A 23 -0.33 -13.92 29.85
C LEU A 23 -0.90 -15.31 29.55
N ALA A 24 -1.83 -15.82 30.35
CA ALA A 24 -2.39 -17.17 30.19
C ALA A 24 -3.72 -17.23 29.42
N GLY A 25 -4.14 -16.13 28.75
CA GLY A 25 -5.47 -16.01 28.15
C GLY A 25 -5.58 -16.19 26.65
N CYS A 26 -4.57 -16.65 25.92
CA CYS A 26 -4.63 -16.73 24.44
C CYS A 26 -4.26 -18.07 23.83
N HIS A 27 -4.47 -19.21 24.50
CA HIS A 27 -4.32 -20.52 23.86
C HIS A 27 -5.42 -21.48 24.28
N MET A 28 -6.64 -21.23 23.81
CA MET A 28 -7.62 -22.29 23.61
C MET A 28 -8.78 -21.76 22.76
N PHE A 29 -8.67 -21.93 21.43
CA PHE A 29 -9.83 -22.34 20.65
C PHE A 29 -9.30 -22.90 19.31
N GLY A 30 -9.13 -24.21 19.24
CA GLY A 30 -9.00 -24.93 18.01
C GLY A 30 -10.36 -24.95 17.30
N GLY A 31 -10.37 -24.77 15.98
CA GLY A 31 -11.55 -25.05 15.18
C GLY A 31 -12.01 -23.88 14.32
N GLY A 32 -11.59 -23.88 13.04
CA GLY A 32 -12.11 -23.01 12.01
C GLY A 32 -11.43 -21.65 11.97
N THR A 33 -10.66 -21.39 10.93
CA THR A 33 -10.12 -20.05 10.59
C THR A 33 -11.28 -19.09 10.29
N LYS A 34 -11.96 -18.63 11.34
CA LYS A 34 -12.78 -17.41 11.20
C LYS A 34 -11.79 -16.28 11.00
N GLY A 35 -11.67 -15.80 9.77
CA GLY A 35 -10.84 -14.64 9.45
C GLY A 35 -11.16 -13.49 10.41
N VAL A 36 -10.14 -12.77 10.84
CA VAL A 36 -10.30 -11.60 11.71
C VAL A 36 -11.12 -10.56 10.96
N SER A 37 -12.15 -10.01 11.58
CA SER A 37 -12.96 -8.95 10.97
C SER A 37 -12.13 -7.69 10.79
N THR A 38 -12.14 -7.12 9.58
CA THR A 38 -11.47 -5.85 9.28
C THR A 38 -11.94 -4.72 10.19
N ALA A 39 -13.23 -4.72 10.55
CA ALA A 39 -13.82 -3.71 11.43
C ALA A 39 -13.20 -3.73 12.84
N SER A 40 -12.86 -4.92 13.37
CA SER A 40 -12.25 -5.05 14.70
C SER A 40 -10.77 -4.64 14.73
N MET A 41 -10.13 -4.56 13.57
CA MET A 41 -8.71 -4.20 13.42
C MET A 41 -8.50 -2.76 12.92
N LYS A 42 -9.58 -2.01 12.72
CA LYS A 42 -9.52 -0.62 12.28
C LYS A 42 -8.76 0.22 13.32
N GLY A 43 -7.72 0.92 12.87
CA GLY A 43 -6.83 1.70 13.75
C GLY A 43 -5.61 0.95 14.29
N GLN A 44 -5.42 -0.31 13.94
CA GLN A 44 -4.22 -1.09 14.31
C GLN A 44 -3.14 -1.09 13.21
N PHE A 45 -3.39 -0.37 12.11
CA PHE A 45 -2.44 -0.22 11.02
C PHE A 45 -1.77 1.15 11.07
N ASP A 46 -0.50 1.20 10.68
CA ASP A 46 0.25 2.45 10.66
C ASP A 46 -0.32 3.43 9.63
N THR A 47 -0.85 2.91 8.52
CA THR A 47 -1.53 3.73 7.50
C THR A 47 -2.67 2.96 6.82
N THR A 48 -3.64 3.71 6.30
CA THR A 48 -4.76 3.17 5.52
C THR A 48 -4.82 3.87 4.18
N ILE A 49 -4.91 3.08 3.10
CA ILE A 49 -5.03 3.53 1.72
C ILE A 49 -6.33 2.97 1.16
N GLN A 50 -7.00 3.74 0.30
CA GLN A 50 -8.22 3.26 -0.33
C GLN A 50 -7.98 2.99 -1.82
N ALA A 51 -8.56 1.92 -2.32
CA ALA A 51 -8.60 1.64 -3.76
C ALA A 51 -9.47 2.68 -4.46
N TYR A 52 -8.99 3.22 -5.58
CA TYR A 52 -9.71 4.17 -6.41
C TYR A 52 -9.84 3.66 -7.85
N LYS A 53 -10.43 4.47 -8.74
CA LYS A 53 -10.70 4.07 -10.13
C LYS A 53 -9.40 3.67 -10.85
N GLU A 54 -9.50 2.73 -11.78
CA GLU A 54 -8.43 2.37 -12.74
C GLU A 54 -7.05 2.01 -12.15
N GLY A 55 -7.03 1.49 -10.92
CA GLY A 55 -5.76 1.10 -10.28
C GLY A 55 -5.09 2.23 -9.51
N GLN A 56 -5.75 3.39 -9.39
CA GLN A 56 -5.33 4.50 -8.55
C GLN A 56 -5.63 4.22 -7.08
N PHE A 57 -5.06 5.05 -6.21
CA PHE A 57 -5.24 4.99 -4.77
C PHE A 57 -5.64 6.34 -4.20
N LEU A 58 -6.43 6.33 -3.15
CA LEU A 58 -6.71 7.50 -2.34
C LEU A 58 -5.83 7.42 -1.09
N VAL A 59 -4.89 8.33 -0.97
CA VAL A 59 -3.91 8.42 0.12
C VAL A 59 -4.06 9.79 0.77
N ASP A 60 -4.41 9.84 2.05
CA ASP A 60 -4.63 11.09 2.80
C ASP A 60 -5.55 12.10 2.07
N GLY A 61 -6.55 11.60 1.36
CA GLY A 61 -7.52 12.41 0.62
C GLY A 61 -7.06 12.81 -0.80
N ALA A 62 -5.84 12.49 -1.22
CA ALA A 62 -5.33 12.72 -2.57
C ALA A 62 -5.47 11.47 -3.44
N VAL A 63 -5.91 11.63 -4.69
CA VAL A 63 -5.92 10.55 -5.69
C VAL A 63 -4.53 10.47 -6.32
N LEU A 64 -3.88 9.33 -6.15
CA LEU A 64 -2.54 9.06 -6.65
C LEU A 64 -2.57 7.90 -7.65
N SER A 65 -1.76 7.99 -8.71
CA SER A 65 -1.46 6.84 -9.54
C SER A 65 -0.67 5.78 -8.77
N ALA A 66 -0.49 4.60 -9.33
CA ALA A 66 0.35 3.58 -8.69
C ALA A 66 1.82 4.05 -8.55
N ILE A 67 2.34 4.77 -9.57
CA ILE A 67 3.69 5.36 -9.53
C ILE A 67 3.79 6.45 -8.46
N ASP A 68 2.81 7.36 -8.38
CA ASP A 68 2.83 8.43 -7.38
C ASP A 68 2.70 7.86 -5.96
N THR A 69 1.92 6.80 -5.80
CA THR A 69 1.85 6.06 -4.52
C THR A 69 3.21 5.46 -4.16
N GLY A 70 3.93 4.90 -5.14
CA GLY A 70 5.31 4.46 -4.95
C GLY A 70 6.25 5.60 -4.55
N SER A 71 6.15 6.74 -5.23
CA SER A 71 6.94 7.94 -4.91
C SER A 71 6.63 8.49 -3.51
N HIS A 72 5.37 8.42 -3.09
CA HIS A 72 4.97 8.78 -1.74
C HIS A 72 5.64 7.88 -0.69
N PHE A 73 5.67 6.56 -0.90
CA PHE A 73 6.37 5.65 0.02
C PHE A 73 7.89 5.83 -0.02
N ALA A 74 8.48 6.14 -1.17
CA ALA A 74 9.88 6.52 -1.28
C ALA A 74 10.20 7.73 -0.39
N TYR A 75 9.38 8.78 -0.50
CA TYR A 75 9.51 9.97 0.34
C TYR A 75 9.39 9.64 1.83
N LEU A 76 8.40 8.83 2.23
CA LEU A 76 8.26 8.41 3.64
C LEU A 76 9.48 7.61 4.13
N LYS A 77 10.06 6.78 3.28
CA LYS A 77 11.28 6.02 3.56
C LYS A 77 12.46 6.98 3.84
N ASP A 78 12.64 7.99 3.00
CA ASP A 78 13.70 8.98 3.14
C ASP A 78 13.54 9.82 4.42
N GLN A 79 12.31 10.03 4.86
CA GLN A 79 11.98 10.69 6.11
C GLN A 79 12.09 9.78 7.35
N GLY A 80 12.40 8.49 7.18
CA GLY A 80 12.38 7.52 8.27
C GLY A 80 10.99 7.24 8.85
N LYS A 81 9.94 7.53 8.08
CA LYS A 81 8.51 7.41 8.47
C LYS A 81 7.76 6.32 7.71
N LEU A 82 8.50 5.40 7.10
CA LEU A 82 7.88 4.31 6.36
C LEU A 82 6.99 3.47 7.30
N PRO A 83 5.71 3.25 6.96
CA PRO A 83 4.83 2.40 7.75
C PRO A 83 5.33 0.95 7.76
N LYS A 84 5.07 0.21 8.82
CA LYS A 84 5.33 -1.23 8.90
C LYS A 84 4.14 -2.05 8.38
N THR A 85 2.95 -1.47 8.53
CA THR A 85 1.69 -2.12 8.16
C THR A 85 0.78 -1.14 7.41
N VAL A 86 0.23 -1.60 6.30
CA VAL A 86 -0.68 -0.83 5.44
C VAL A 86 -1.99 -1.59 5.30
N LEU A 87 -3.11 -0.93 5.52
CA LEU A 87 -4.43 -1.46 5.24
C LEU A 87 -4.97 -0.89 3.92
N LEU A 88 -5.31 -1.75 2.97
CA LEU A 88 -6.02 -1.38 1.75
C LEU A 88 -7.51 -1.64 1.93
N THR A 89 -8.31 -0.60 1.76
CA THR A 89 -9.78 -0.66 1.81
C THR A 89 -10.40 -0.25 0.48
N ALA A 90 -11.68 -0.54 0.29
CA ALA A 90 -12.47 0.07 -0.77
C ALA A 90 -12.71 1.55 -0.45
N SER A 91 -12.87 2.38 -1.50
CA SER A 91 -13.43 3.72 -1.38
C SER A 91 -14.93 3.70 -1.69
N ASP A 92 -15.60 4.84 -1.53
CA ASP A 92 -17.00 5.00 -1.94
C ASP A 92 -17.17 4.85 -3.46
N ASP A 93 -16.14 5.24 -4.22
CA ASP A 93 -16.13 5.22 -5.68
C ASP A 93 -15.63 3.92 -6.30
N SER A 94 -14.91 3.08 -5.56
CA SER A 94 -14.26 1.90 -6.13
C SER A 94 -14.09 0.76 -5.13
N LYS A 95 -14.35 -0.45 -5.60
CA LYS A 95 -14.00 -1.68 -4.88
C LYS A 95 -12.52 -2.00 -5.07
N ILE A 96 -11.95 -2.76 -4.14
CA ILE A 96 -10.63 -3.35 -4.33
C ILE A 96 -10.69 -4.31 -5.52
N ARG A 97 -9.86 -4.07 -6.54
CA ARG A 97 -9.70 -4.90 -7.73
C ARG A 97 -8.36 -5.60 -7.71
N LYS A 98 -8.21 -6.63 -8.53
CA LYS A 98 -6.96 -7.37 -8.65
C LYS A 98 -5.74 -6.47 -8.92
N ILE A 99 -5.90 -5.44 -9.76
CA ILE A 99 -4.84 -4.49 -10.09
C ILE A 99 -4.31 -3.75 -8.86
N HIS A 100 -5.20 -3.32 -7.94
CA HIS A 100 -4.77 -2.68 -6.70
C HIS A 100 -3.95 -3.63 -5.82
N LEU A 101 -4.37 -4.91 -5.72
CA LEU A 101 -3.63 -5.91 -4.97
C LEU A 101 -2.25 -6.17 -5.59
N GLN A 102 -2.16 -6.20 -6.91
CA GLN A 102 -0.90 -6.41 -7.63
C GLN A 102 0.08 -5.25 -7.45
N TYR A 103 -0.40 -4.00 -7.48
CA TYR A 103 0.43 -2.83 -7.19
C TYR A 103 0.86 -2.78 -5.73
N MET A 104 -0.04 -3.05 -4.78
CA MET A 104 0.32 -3.10 -3.37
C MET A 104 1.30 -4.24 -3.06
N ALA A 105 1.18 -5.39 -3.74
CA ALA A 105 2.14 -6.47 -3.67
C ALA A 105 3.54 -6.03 -4.16
N ARG A 106 3.61 -5.22 -5.21
CA ARG A 106 4.87 -4.63 -5.69
C ARG A 106 5.46 -3.68 -4.67
N LEU A 107 4.67 -2.74 -4.15
CA LEU A 107 5.10 -1.80 -3.12
C LEU A 107 5.59 -2.51 -1.85
N GLN A 108 4.94 -3.61 -1.45
CA GLN A 108 5.39 -4.46 -0.35
C GLN A 108 6.80 -5.03 -0.60
N LEU A 109 7.10 -5.48 -1.82
CA LEU A 109 8.43 -5.98 -2.19
C LEU A 109 9.48 -4.85 -2.18
N ASP A 110 9.14 -3.67 -2.69
CA ASP A 110 10.06 -2.55 -2.86
C ASP A 110 10.42 -1.88 -1.51
N TYR A 111 9.46 -1.85 -0.58
CA TYR A 111 9.61 -1.10 0.67
C TYR A 111 9.62 -1.97 1.93
N GLY A 112 9.23 -3.24 1.87
CA GLY A 112 9.32 -4.19 2.97
C GLY A 112 8.23 -4.07 4.05
N PHE A 113 7.19 -3.23 3.86
CA PHE A 113 6.04 -3.18 4.76
C PHE A 113 5.08 -4.35 4.47
N ARG A 114 4.21 -4.68 5.41
CA ARG A 114 3.15 -5.67 5.20
C ARG A 114 1.86 -5.01 4.78
N VAL A 115 1.17 -5.60 3.80
CA VAL A 115 -0.10 -5.10 3.30
C VAL A 115 -1.22 -6.06 3.65
N TYR A 116 -2.28 -5.51 4.21
CA TYR A 116 -3.52 -6.20 4.49
C TYR A 116 -4.64 -5.56 3.69
N TYR A 117 -5.64 -6.32 3.31
CA TYR A 117 -6.80 -5.79 2.63
C TYR A 117 -8.10 -6.35 3.17
N ASP A 118 -9.16 -5.58 3.01
CA ASP A 118 -10.51 -6.00 3.36
C ASP A 118 -11.08 -6.90 2.26
N ASN A 119 -11.16 -8.19 2.54
CA ASN A 119 -11.81 -9.15 1.68
C ASN A 119 -13.22 -9.44 2.20
N LYS A 120 -14.19 -8.62 1.81
CA LYS A 120 -15.60 -8.76 2.21
C LYS A 120 -15.80 -8.84 3.73
N GLY A 121 -15.15 -7.94 4.46
CA GLY A 121 -15.22 -7.88 5.91
C GLY A 121 -14.20 -8.77 6.63
N THR A 122 -13.40 -9.54 5.90
CA THR A 122 -12.33 -10.38 6.46
C THR A 122 -10.97 -9.80 6.10
N LEU A 123 -10.15 -9.56 7.12
CA LEU A 123 -8.79 -9.10 6.94
C LEU A 123 -7.92 -10.20 6.34
N THR A 124 -7.27 -9.89 5.21
CA THR A 124 -6.39 -10.83 4.50
C THR A 124 -5.04 -10.16 4.24
N GLU A 125 -3.95 -10.85 4.53
CA GLU A 125 -2.60 -10.37 4.19
C GLU A 125 -2.30 -10.66 2.71
N ILE A 126 -1.66 -9.71 2.01
CA ILE A 126 -1.23 -9.90 0.63
C ILE A 126 0.03 -10.76 0.63
N ASN A 127 -0.01 -11.86 -0.12
CA ASN A 127 1.18 -12.60 -0.52
C ASN A 127 1.63 -12.11 -1.90
N PRO A 128 2.80 -11.48 -2.06
CA PRO A 128 3.24 -10.92 -3.33
C PRO A 128 3.38 -11.95 -4.46
N VAL A 129 3.76 -13.19 -4.12
CA VAL A 129 3.93 -14.27 -5.10
C VAL A 129 2.56 -14.72 -5.64
N ASP A 130 1.63 -15.03 -4.74
CA ASP A 130 0.30 -15.50 -5.12
C ASP A 130 -0.52 -14.41 -5.83
N THR A 131 -0.32 -13.17 -5.43
CA THR A 131 -1.00 -12.00 -6.01
C THR A 131 -0.40 -11.63 -7.38
N LYS A 132 0.81 -12.10 -7.71
CA LYS A 132 1.58 -11.73 -8.91
C LYS A 132 1.81 -10.23 -8.96
N ALA A 133 2.74 -9.77 -8.12
CA ALA A 133 3.17 -8.37 -8.08
C ALA A 133 3.43 -7.83 -9.51
N ARG A 134 2.91 -6.63 -9.81
CA ARG A 134 2.99 -6.00 -11.12
C ARG A 134 3.77 -4.70 -11.01
N GLU A 135 4.48 -4.32 -12.06
CA GLU A 135 5.11 -3.02 -12.15
C GLU A 135 4.08 -1.90 -12.03
N LEU A 136 4.50 -0.81 -11.40
CA LEU A 136 3.65 0.36 -11.17
C LEU A 136 3.42 1.08 -12.49
N GLU A 137 2.18 1.43 -12.77
CA GLU A 137 1.79 2.15 -13.98
C GLU A 137 1.25 3.53 -13.61
N ASP A 138 1.51 4.48 -14.49
CA ASP A 138 0.97 5.83 -14.42
C ASP A 138 -0.35 5.87 -15.19
N HIS A 139 -1.44 5.75 -14.47
CA HIS A 139 -2.79 5.90 -15.01
C HIS A 139 -3.33 7.32 -14.72
N HIS A 140 -2.58 8.33 -15.11
CA HIS A 140 -3.21 9.63 -15.31
C HIS A 140 -4.13 9.52 -16.53
N ASP A 141 -5.32 10.09 -16.46
CA ASP A 141 -6.22 10.19 -17.60
C ASP A 141 -5.43 10.73 -18.80
N ARG A 142 -4.93 9.83 -19.63
CA ARG A 142 -4.46 10.21 -20.95
C ARG A 142 -5.69 10.72 -21.67
N ALA A 143 -5.79 12.05 -21.81
CA ALA A 143 -6.62 12.60 -22.86
C ALA A 143 -6.32 11.79 -24.14
N PRO A 144 -7.33 11.36 -24.91
CA PRO A 144 -7.11 10.56 -26.08
C PRO A 144 -6.09 11.28 -26.95
N VAL A 145 -4.90 10.68 -27.08
CA VAL A 145 -3.88 11.17 -28.01
C VAL A 145 -4.52 11.04 -29.37
N SER A 146 -4.95 12.17 -29.94
CA SER A 146 -5.34 12.23 -31.33
C SER A 146 -4.13 11.73 -32.11
N ASP A 147 -4.26 10.55 -32.66
CA ASP A 147 -3.27 9.93 -33.51
C ASP A 147 -3.25 10.73 -34.83
N SER A 148 -2.64 11.91 -34.80
CA SER A 148 -2.25 12.63 -35.98
C SER A 148 -0.95 11.98 -36.44
N SER A 149 -1.12 10.86 -37.14
CA SER A 149 -0.11 10.27 -38.01
C SER A 149 0.28 11.32 -39.05
N GLN A 150 1.25 12.16 -38.70
CA GLN A 150 1.98 12.95 -39.66
C GLN A 150 2.86 11.99 -40.46
N GLN A 151 2.32 11.55 -41.57
CA GLN A 151 3.04 10.91 -42.65
C GLN A 151 4.14 11.88 -43.12
N PRO A 152 5.42 11.52 -43.04
CA PRO A 152 6.46 12.38 -43.60
C PRO A 152 6.28 12.41 -45.14
N GLY A 153 5.89 13.57 -45.63
CA GLY A 153 5.82 13.83 -47.08
C GLY A 153 7.20 13.63 -47.70
N SER A 154 7.27 12.69 -48.65
CA SER A 154 8.39 12.53 -49.55
C SER A 154 8.64 13.82 -50.32
N ALA A 155 9.66 14.56 -49.91
CA ALA A 155 10.20 15.62 -50.74
C ALA A 155 11.00 14.98 -51.88
N THR A 156 10.37 14.82 -53.03
CA THR A 156 11.04 14.52 -54.28
C THR A 156 11.86 15.73 -54.69
N ASN A 157 13.16 15.65 -54.58
CA ASN A 157 14.10 16.67 -55.01
C ASN A 157 14.41 16.44 -56.49
N ASP A 158 13.57 16.99 -57.36
CA ASP A 158 13.86 17.06 -58.82
C ASP A 158 14.82 18.20 -59.11
N ASN A 159 16.10 17.92 -58.97
CA ASN A 159 17.16 18.80 -59.42
C ASN A 159 17.55 18.44 -60.85
N ARG A 160 16.83 19.00 -61.84
CA ARG A 160 17.15 18.86 -63.26
C ARG A 160 17.92 20.09 -63.71
N PRO A 161 19.18 19.97 -64.11
CA PRO A 161 19.90 21.11 -64.72
C PRO A 161 19.41 21.37 -66.11
N SER A 162 18.94 22.58 -66.31
CA SER A 162 18.61 23.09 -67.70
C SER A 162 19.89 23.48 -68.40
N SER A 163 20.24 22.73 -69.40
CA SER A 163 21.28 23.10 -70.40
C SER A 163 20.66 24.03 -71.43
N ASN A 164 21.06 25.30 -71.42
CA ASN A 164 20.85 26.19 -72.50
C ASN A 164 22.11 26.21 -73.35
N GLY A 165 21.98 25.67 -74.60
CA GLY A 165 22.84 25.98 -75.68
C GLY A 165 22.21 27.05 -76.54
N GLN A 166 23.05 28.00 -76.92
CA GLN A 166 22.93 29.08 -77.93
C GLN A 166 22.12 30.29 -77.56
#